data_e90e05d0435aed473f2d75dc5265651a
#
_entry.id   e90e05d0435aed473f2d75dc5265651a
#
_cell.length_a   1.000
_cell.length_b   1.000
_cell.length_c   1.000
_cell.angle_alpha   90.00
_cell.angle_beta   90.00
_cell.angle_gamma   90.00
#
_symmetry.space_group_name_H-M   'P 1'
#
loop_
_entity.id
_entity.type
_entity.pdbx_description
1 polymer ?
#
loop_
_entity_poly.entity_id
_entity_poly.type
_entity_poly.pdbx_seq_one_letter_code
_entity_poly.pdbx_strand_id
1 'polypeptide(L)'
;MDYDATDIAATYDLGRDHGPGVLDLWMDVVSSHVKERRVKTILDLGCGTGRFSEALAARFDAEVIGVDPSKKMLERARGKRRDRRVRYEPGRGESIPLPDDSVDLVFMSMIFHHFDDPKLAARECRRVLRGGAVAFLRAGTRERISSYPYVDFFPESRPVLEERLPAHAFVREVFEAAGFRTAASDVVTQEVAPSHAAYAEKLAAGADSVLASLSRRDFDAGMRALREHAALGGGEAVFEPIDVFDFR
;
A
#
# COMPACT_ATOMS: atom_id res chain seq x y z
N MET A 1 9.20 7.58 -7.66
CA MET A 1 8.81 7.09 -9.04
C MET A 1 7.71 7.99 -9.55
N ASP A 2 7.80 8.46 -10.79
CA ASP A 2 6.77 9.29 -11.42
C ASP A 2 5.80 8.39 -12.20
N TYR A 3 4.63 8.13 -11.63
CA TYR A 3 3.58 7.31 -12.26
C TYR A 3 2.94 7.98 -13.48
N ASP A 4 3.05 9.30 -13.62
CA ASP A 4 2.56 10.03 -14.80
C ASP A 4 3.48 9.89 -16.00
N ALA A 5 4.77 9.59 -15.76
CA ALA A 5 5.76 9.35 -16.81
C ALA A 5 5.77 7.89 -17.33
N THR A 6 5.01 6.98 -16.70
CA THR A 6 5.00 5.54 -17.04
C THR A 6 3.60 5.06 -17.39
N ASP A 7 3.51 3.90 -18.09
CA ASP A 7 2.25 3.22 -18.35
C ASP A 7 1.82 2.25 -17.24
N ILE A 8 2.56 2.23 -16.11
CA ILE A 8 2.26 1.35 -14.96
C ILE A 8 0.83 1.55 -14.46
N ALA A 9 0.31 2.79 -14.48
CA ALA A 9 -1.08 3.04 -14.14
C ALA A 9 -2.06 2.15 -14.94
N ALA A 10 -1.70 1.74 -16.17
CA ALA A 10 -2.55 0.91 -17.02
C ALA A 10 -2.69 -0.53 -16.52
N THR A 11 -1.63 -1.10 -15.99
CA THR A 11 -1.54 -2.50 -15.53
C THR A 11 -1.55 -2.61 -14.00
N TYR A 12 -1.54 -1.47 -13.29
CA TYR A 12 -1.42 -1.42 -11.84
C TYR A 12 -2.45 -2.29 -11.11
N ASP A 13 -3.71 -2.19 -11.53
CA ASP A 13 -4.78 -2.97 -10.92
C ASP A 13 -4.60 -4.48 -11.14
N LEU A 14 -4.13 -4.90 -12.32
CA LEU A 14 -3.93 -6.33 -12.64
C LEU A 14 -2.89 -6.98 -11.72
N GLY A 15 -1.79 -6.27 -11.43
CA GLY A 15 -0.74 -6.81 -10.56
C GLY A 15 -1.02 -6.65 -9.07
N ARG A 16 -1.88 -5.72 -8.70
CA ARG A 16 -2.22 -5.44 -7.29
C ARG A 16 -3.61 -5.96 -6.89
N ASP A 17 -4.38 -6.51 -7.83
CA ASP A 17 -5.62 -7.21 -7.49
C ASP A 17 -5.29 -8.58 -6.87
N HIS A 18 -5.54 -8.69 -5.58
CA HIS A 18 -5.38 -9.92 -4.80
C HIS A 18 -6.75 -10.58 -4.52
N GLY A 19 -7.80 -10.13 -5.23
CA GLY A 19 -9.16 -10.61 -5.05
C GLY A 19 -9.89 -10.02 -3.83
N PRO A 20 -11.19 -10.29 -3.71
CA PRO A 20 -12.04 -9.71 -2.66
C PRO A 20 -11.65 -10.16 -1.26
N GLY A 21 -11.20 -11.39 -1.08
CA GLY A 21 -10.82 -11.91 0.24
C GLY A 21 -9.66 -11.14 0.89
N VAL A 22 -8.71 -10.63 0.10
CA VAL A 22 -7.61 -9.80 0.63
C VAL A 22 -8.12 -8.41 1.00
N LEU A 23 -9.08 -7.87 0.26
CA LEU A 23 -9.68 -6.58 0.59
C LEU A 23 -10.47 -6.67 1.90
N ASP A 24 -11.25 -7.73 2.09
CA ASP A 24 -12.00 -8.01 3.32
C ASP A 24 -11.05 -8.19 4.51
N LEU A 25 -9.96 -8.97 4.36
CA LEU A 25 -8.91 -9.09 5.37
C LEU A 25 -8.42 -7.72 5.83
N TRP A 26 -8.09 -6.82 4.89
CA TRP A 26 -7.60 -5.48 5.25
C TRP A 26 -8.66 -4.62 5.91
N MET A 27 -9.93 -4.73 5.50
CA MET A 27 -11.03 -4.02 6.16
C MET A 27 -11.22 -4.52 7.60
N ASP A 28 -11.08 -5.82 7.86
CA ASP A 28 -11.14 -6.38 9.22
C ASP A 28 -9.96 -5.90 10.07
N VAL A 29 -8.75 -5.91 9.52
CA VAL A 29 -7.55 -5.42 10.20
C VAL A 29 -7.73 -3.95 10.57
N VAL A 30 -8.04 -3.06 9.61
CA VAL A 30 -8.24 -1.63 9.88
C VAL A 30 -9.33 -1.43 10.94
N SER A 31 -10.46 -2.14 10.84
CA SER A 31 -11.56 -2.05 11.81
C SER A 31 -11.11 -2.44 13.22
N SER A 32 -10.23 -3.44 13.35
CA SER A 32 -9.72 -3.88 14.64
C SER A 32 -8.86 -2.82 15.35
N HIS A 33 -8.22 -1.94 14.59
CA HIS A 33 -7.39 -0.84 15.10
C HIS A 33 -8.18 0.44 15.42
N VAL A 34 -9.35 0.64 14.79
CA VAL A 34 -10.20 1.82 15.03
C VAL A 34 -11.33 1.58 16.04
N LYS A 35 -11.27 0.45 16.77
CA LYS A 35 -12.29 0.00 17.73
C LYS A 35 -12.95 1.13 18.50
N GLU A 36 -14.30 1.02 18.68
CA GLU A 36 -15.14 1.89 19.52
C GLU A 36 -15.24 3.35 19.06
N ARG A 37 -14.61 3.73 17.95
CA ARG A 37 -14.68 5.07 17.39
C ARG A 37 -15.65 5.12 16.22
N ARG A 38 -16.50 6.14 16.23
CA ARG A 38 -17.31 6.45 15.06
C ARG A 38 -16.42 7.17 14.02
N VAL A 39 -16.00 6.45 12.99
CA VAL A 39 -15.30 7.01 11.84
C VAL A 39 -16.34 7.56 10.86
N LYS A 40 -16.29 8.86 10.57
CA LYS A 40 -17.18 9.52 9.61
C LYS A 40 -16.47 10.02 8.37
N THR A 41 -15.20 10.35 8.51
CA THR A 41 -14.39 10.93 7.43
C THR A 41 -13.03 10.24 7.42
N ILE A 42 -12.67 9.68 6.28
CA ILE A 42 -11.40 8.95 6.08
C ILE A 42 -10.59 9.65 5.01
N LEU A 43 -9.30 9.85 5.26
CA LEU A 43 -8.31 10.16 4.24
C LEU A 43 -7.64 8.86 3.80
N ASP A 44 -7.79 8.51 2.53
CA ASP A 44 -7.00 7.47 1.85
C ASP A 44 -5.81 8.16 1.16
N LEU A 45 -4.70 8.27 1.89
CA LEU A 45 -3.51 9.01 1.45
C LEU A 45 -2.62 8.11 0.58
N GLY A 46 -2.30 8.56 -0.64
CA GLY A 46 -1.68 7.76 -1.68
C GLY A 46 -2.64 6.72 -2.24
N CYS A 47 -3.89 7.13 -2.48
CA CYS A 47 -4.97 6.22 -2.87
C CYS A 47 -4.75 5.51 -4.22
N GLY A 48 -3.82 6.01 -5.05
CA GLY A 48 -3.56 5.47 -6.38
C GLY A 48 -4.82 5.38 -7.23
N THR A 49 -5.13 4.20 -7.71
CA THR A 49 -6.35 3.93 -8.50
C THR A 49 -7.62 3.75 -7.66
N GLY A 50 -7.59 4.08 -6.36
CA GLY A 50 -8.74 4.03 -5.45
C GLY A 50 -9.13 2.62 -4.98
N ARG A 51 -8.19 1.69 -4.95
CA ARG A 51 -8.44 0.27 -4.64
C ARG A 51 -9.11 0.07 -3.27
N PHE A 52 -8.69 0.82 -2.25
CA PHE A 52 -9.22 0.71 -0.88
C PHE A 52 -10.36 1.68 -0.60
N SER A 53 -10.46 2.78 -1.36
CA SER A 53 -11.35 3.90 -1.03
C SER A 53 -12.82 3.48 -0.88
N GLU A 54 -13.36 2.68 -1.82
CA GLU A 54 -14.76 2.25 -1.75
C GLU A 54 -14.99 1.19 -0.65
N ALA A 55 -14.03 0.31 -0.41
CA ALA A 55 -14.12 -0.66 0.68
C ALA A 55 -14.09 0.03 2.05
N LEU A 56 -13.26 1.05 2.23
CA LEU A 56 -13.25 1.90 3.43
C LEU A 56 -14.60 2.61 3.62
N ALA A 57 -15.15 3.21 2.55
CA ALA A 57 -16.45 3.87 2.61
C ALA A 57 -17.57 2.91 3.02
N ALA A 58 -17.60 1.72 2.44
CA ALA A 58 -18.59 0.69 2.75
C ALA A 58 -18.43 0.14 4.17
N ARG A 59 -17.18 -0.17 4.59
CA ARG A 59 -16.89 -0.78 5.89
C ARG A 59 -17.25 0.11 7.07
N PHE A 60 -16.96 1.42 6.96
CA PHE A 60 -17.16 2.38 8.05
C PHE A 60 -18.43 3.21 7.92
N ASP A 61 -19.18 3.06 6.84
CA ASP A 61 -20.29 3.94 6.48
C ASP A 61 -19.86 5.43 6.54
N ALA A 62 -18.72 5.73 5.89
CA ALA A 62 -18.00 6.99 6.03
C ALA A 62 -17.75 7.66 4.68
N GLU A 63 -17.54 8.99 4.71
CA GLU A 63 -16.97 9.71 3.56
C GLU A 63 -15.48 9.39 3.42
N VAL A 64 -15.03 9.16 2.20
CA VAL A 64 -13.61 8.90 1.91
C VAL A 64 -13.08 9.92 0.92
N ILE A 65 -11.95 10.52 1.29
CA ILE A 65 -11.21 11.44 0.44
C ILE A 65 -9.92 10.73 0.04
N GLY A 66 -9.85 10.27 -1.21
CA GLY A 66 -8.61 9.73 -1.77
C GLY A 66 -7.71 10.87 -2.25
N VAL A 67 -6.47 10.89 -1.79
CA VAL A 67 -5.46 11.89 -2.19
C VAL A 67 -4.28 11.18 -2.83
N ASP A 68 -3.88 11.62 -4.03
CA ASP A 68 -2.73 11.09 -4.75
C ASP A 68 -2.10 12.19 -5.64
N PRO A 69 -0.77 12.23 -5.79
CA PRO A 69 -0.11 13.21 -6.66
C PRO A 69 -0.29 12.91 -8.16
N SER A 70 -0.52 11.65 -8.55
CA SER A 70 -0.62 11.24 -9.96
C SER A 70 -1.99 11.51 -10.53
N LYS A 71 -2.03 12.35 -11.57
CA LYS A 71 -3.27 12.62 -12.31
C LYS A 71 -3.82 11.38 -13.00
N LYS A 72 -2.94 10.56 -13.60
CA LYS A 72 -3.33 9.30 -14.27
C LYS A 72 -3.97 8.32 -13.29
N MET A 73 -3.43 8.20 -12.07
CA MET A 73 -4.01 7.36 -11.01
C MET A 73 -5.40 7.86 -10.62
N LEU A 74 -5.54 9.16 -10.36
CA LEU A 74 -6.82 9.76 -9.98
C LEU A 74 -7.88 9.69 -11.08
N GLU A 75 -7.51 9.82 -12.34
CA GLU A 75 -8.44 9.63 -13.48
C GLU A 75 -9.01 8.21 -13.48
N ARG A 76 -8.18 7.21 -13.26
CA ARG A 76 -8.63 5.81 -13.13
C ARG A 76 -9.51 5.60 -11.92
N ALA A 77 -9.13 6.13 -10.77
CA ALA A 77 -9.92 6.07 -9.56
C ALA A 77 -11.33 6.66 -9.78
N ARG A 78 -11.41 7.84 -10.40
CA ARG A 78 -12.68 8.49 -10.75
C ARG A 78 -13.50 7.68 -11.75
N GLY A 79 -12.86 7.09 -12.75
CA GLY A 79 -13.53 6.25 -13.77
C GLY A 79 -14.13 4.96 -13.20
N LYS A 80 -13.57 4.41 -12.14
CA LYS A 80 -14.05 3.20 -11.45
C LYS A 80 -15.06 3.48 -10.34
N ARG A 81 -15.13 4.72 -9.84
CA ARG A 81 -15.94 5.07 -8.68
C ARG A 81 -17.43 4.74 -8.87
N ARG A 82 -17.99 4.02 -7.91
CA ARG A 82 -19.42 3.66 -7.81
C ARG A 82 -20.08 4.26 -6.56
N ASP A 83 -19.32 4.43 -5.48
CA ASP A 83 -19.82 4.97 -4.22
C ASP A 83 -19.75 6.52 -4.21
N ARG A 84 -20.88 7.17 -3.92
CA ARG A 84 -20.97 8.65 -3.87
C ARG A 84 -20.26 9.25 -2.65
N ARG A 85 -20.00 8.45 -1.62
CA ARG A 85 -19.26 8.86 -0.43
C ARG A 85 -17.75 9.01 -0.69
N VAL A 86 -17.25 8.52 -1.83
CA VAL A 86 -15.84 8.60 -2.20
C VAL A 86 -15.61 9.77 -3.15
N ARG A 87 -14.61 10.59 -2.86
CA ARG A 87 -14.11 11.62 -3.79
C ARG A 87 -12.58 11.55 -3.88
N TYR A 88 -12.02 12.08 -4.96
CA TYR A 88 -10.60 12.04 -5.24
C TYR A 88 -10.05 13.42 -5.52
N GLU A 89 -8.96 13.81 -4.82
CA GLU A 89 -8.33 15.11 -4.91
C GLU A 89 -6.82 14.98 -5.19
N PRO A 90 -6.22 15.86 -6.02
CA PRO A 90 -4.78 15.87 -6.20
C PRO A 90 -4.11 16.44 -4.95
N GLY A 91 -3.01 15.81 -4.52
CA GLY A 91 -2.24 16.26 -3.36
C GLY A 91 -1.10 15.30 -3.05
N ARG A 92 -0.24 15.72 -2.13
CA ARG A 92 0.93 14.95 -1.68
C ARG A 92 0.87 14.76 -0.17
N GLY A 93 1.62 13.76 0.34
CA GLY A 93 1.72 13.54 1.79
C GLY A 93 2.28 14.73 2.54
N GLU A 94 3.19 15.46 1.92
CA GLU A 94 3.86 16.65 2.46
C GLU A 94 3.00 17.93 2.40
N SER A 95 1.85 17.89 1.71
CA SER A 95 0.88 19.00 1.60
C SER A 95 -0.50 18.43 1.33
N ILE A 96 -1.16 17.99 2.39
CA ILE A 96 -2.49 17.38 2.31
C ILE A 96 -3.55 18.48 2.11
N PRO A 97 -4.36 18.42 1.03
CA PRO A 97 -5.32 19.48 0.68
C PRO A 97 -6.59 19.43 1.53
N LEU A 98 -6.45 19.23 2.83
CA LEU A 98 -7.54 19.16 3.80
C LEU A 98 -7.29 20.10 4.96
N PRO A 99 -8.37 20.64 5.60
CA PRO A 99 -8.25 21.44 6.81
C PRO A 99 -7.68 20.67 8.00
N ASP A 100 -7.20 21.39 8.99
CA ASP A 100 -6.84 20.84 10.29
C ASP A 100 -8.06 20.16 10.93
N ASP A 101 -7.82 19.11 11.73
CA ASP A 101 -8.85 18.39 12.50
C ASP A 101 -10.09 17.99 11.67
N SER A 102 -9.89 17.53 10.44
CA SER A 102 -10.97 17.26 9.47
C SER A 102 -11.31 15.79 9.28
N VAL A 103 -10.40 14.86 9.65
CA VAL A 103 -10.58 13.42 9.41
C VAL A 103 -10.46 12.59 10.68
N ASP A 104 -11.17 11.45 10.71
CA ASP A 104 -11.22 10.51 11.84
C ASP A 104 -10.25 9.33 11.66
N LEU A 105 -9.77 9.12 10.43
CA LEU A 105 -8.81 8.09 10.07
C LEU A 105 -7.96 8.58 8.90
N VAL A 106 -6.65 8.47 9.00
CA VAL A 106 -5.73 8.48 7.85
C VAL A 106 -5.33 7.04 7.56
N PHE A 107 -5.69 6.56 6.40
CA PHE A 107 -5.28 5.26 5.88
C PHE A 107 -4.17 5.45 4.85
N MET A 108 -3.08 4.69 5.01
CA MET A 108 -1.91 4.71 4.14
C MET A 108 -1.54 3.29 3.74
N SER A 109 -1.43 3.03 2.44
CA SER A 109 -1.16 1.70 1.92
C SER A 109 0.03 1.69 0.96
N MET A 110 1.16 1.15 1.39
CA MET A 110 2.38 0.97 0.60
C MET A 110 2.91 2.28 0.00
N ILE A 111 2.78 3.40 0.73
CA ILE A 111 3.17 4.74 0.23
C ILE A 111 4.33 5.38 0.97
N PHE A 112 4.70 4.89 2.17
CA PHE A 112 5.71 5.55 3.01
C PHE A 112 7.04 5.78 2.29
N HIS A 113 7.48 4.80 1.50
CA HIS A 113 8.71 4.87 0.71
C HIS A 113 8.62 5.79 -0.53
N HIS A 114 7.47 6.42 -0.75
CA HIS A 114 7.25 7.40 -1.82
C HIS A 114 7.24 8.86 -1.30
N PHE A 115 7.27 9.06 0.02
CA PHE A 115 7.38 10.42 0.56
C PHE A 115 8.77 11.00 0.30
N ASP A 116 8.82 12.21 -0.24
CA ASP A 116 10.07 12.97 -0.43
C ASP A 116 10.58 13.46 0.94
N ASP A 117 9.68 13.92 1.82
CA ASP A 117 9.95 14.24 3.23
C ASP A 117 8.94 13.50 4.15
N PRO A 118 9.27 12.28 4.62
CA PRO A 118 8.37 11.52 5.48
C PRO A 118 8.08 12.20 6.82
N LYS A 119 8.97 13.08 7.32
CA LYS A 119 8.72 13.83 8.56
C LYS A 119 7.66 14.90 8.34
N LEU A 120 7.68 15.57 7.19
CA LEU A 120 6.66 16.55 6.83
C LEU A 120 5.32 15.84 6.58
N ALA A 121 5.32 14.72 5.87
CA ALA A 121 4.13 13.91 5.65
C ALA A 121 3.48 13.45 6.97
N ALA A 122 4.27 12.98 7.94
CA ALA A 122 3.76 12.61 9.26
C ALA A 122 3.15 13.81 10.02
N ARG A 123 3.76 15.00 9.93
CA ARG A 123 3.19 16.24 10.52
C ARG A 123 1.86 16.63 9.86
N GLU A 124 1.77 16.52 8.53
CA GLU A 124 0.52 16.76 7.80
C GLU A 124 -0.58 15.75 8.18
N CYS A 125 -0.23 14.45 8.30
CA CYS A 125 -1.16 13.46 8.84
C CYS A 125 -1.65 13.87 10.24
N ARG A 126 -0.76 14.34 11.12
CA ARG A 126 -1.12 14.80 12.46
C ARG A 126 -2.02 16.03 12.43
N ARG A 127 -1.76 16.97 11.51
CA ARG A 127 -2.53 18.22 11.34
C ARG A 127 -3.98 17.93 10.95
N VAL A 128 -4.20 17.05 9.97
CA VAL A 128 -5.55 16.79 9.45
C VAL A 128 -6.37 15.87 10.34
N LEU A 129 -5.73 15.08 11.22
CA LEU A 129 -6.40 14.18 12.15
C LEU A 129 -7.02 14.90 13.32
N ARG A 130 -8.29 14.61 13.58
CA ARG A 130 -8.97 15.04 14.83
C ARG A 130 -8.29 14.49 16.07
N GLY A 131 -8.42 15.17 17.19
CA GLY A 131 -7.83 14.73 18.45
C GLY A 131 -8.18 13.29 18.78
N GLY A 132 -7.14 12.46 18.98
CA GLY A 132 -7.25 11.06 19.30
C GLY A 132 -7.67 10.15 18.15
N ALA A 133 -7.76 10.63 16.91
CA ALA A 133 -7.97 9.82 15.71
C ALA A 133 -6.72 8.96 15.37
N VAL A 134 -6.83 8.10 14.38
CA VAL A 134 -5.83 7.08 14.06
C VAL A 134 -5.18 7.36 12.70
N ALA A 135 -3.84 7.27 12.64
CA ALA A 135 -3.12 7.07 11.39
C ALA A 135 -2.75 5.59 11.29
N PHE A 136 -3.33 4.90 10.31
CA PHE A 136 -3.10 3.49 10.01
C PHE A 136 -2.21 3.39 8.78
N LEU A 137 -1.06 2.73 8.94
CA LEU A 137 -0.11 2.51 7.85
C LEU A 137 0.13 1.01 7.65
N ARG A 138 -0.04 0.53 6.42
CA ARG A 138 0.51 -0.75 5.95
C ARG A 138 1.69 -0.46 5.03
N ALA A 139 2.83 -1.09 5.30
CA ALA A 139 4.08 -0.82 4.59
C ALA A 139 4.96 -2.07 4.46
N GLY A 140 5.79 -2.09 3.42
CA GLY A 140 6.96 -2.95 3.39
C GLY A 140 8.10 -2.32 4.18
N THR A 141 8.85 -3.12 4.93
CA THR A 141 10.07 -2.68 5.61
C THR A 141 11.25 -3.56 5.22
N ARG A 142 12.47 -3.09 5.52
CA ARG A 142 13.71 -3.85 5.25
C ARG A 142 13.73 -5.20 5.95
N GLU A 143 13.12 -5.28 7.13
CA GLU A 143 13.04 -6.49 7.94
C GLU A 143 12.22 -7.60 7.28
N ARG A 144 11.38 -7.25 6.27
CA ARG A 144 10.55 -8.21 5.54
C ARG A 144 11.10 -8.62 4.19
N ILE A 145 12.22 -8.06 3.72
CA ILE A 145 12.76 -8.33 2.38
C ILE A 145 12.93 -9.82 2.10
N SER A 146 13.47 -10.58 3.04
CA SER A 146 13.65 -12.03 2.87
C SER A 146 12.34 -12.83 2.85
N SER A 147 11.22 -12.23 3.18
CA SER A 147 9.89 -12.84 3.17
C SER A 147 9.06 -12.46 1.94
N TYR A 148 9.58 -11.61 1.06
CA TYR A 148 8.90 -11.33 -0.21
C TYR A 148 8.98 -12.55 -1.11
N PRO A 149 7.84 -13.06 -1.63
CA PRO A 149 7.80 -14.36 -2.29
C PRO A 149 8.57 -14.42 -3.62
N TYR A 150 8.97 -13.28 -4.18
CA TYR A 150 9.76 -13.25 -5.41
C TYR A 150 11.27 -13.15 -5.18
N VAL A 151 11.74 -12.78 -3.99
CA VAL A 151 13.17 -12.47 -3.75
C VAL A 151 14.09 -13.67 -4.02
N ASP A 152 13.64 -14.88 -3.72
CA ASP A 152 14.44 -16.09 -3.97
C ASP A 152 14.55 -16.40 -5.48
N PHE A 153 13.60 -15.96 -6.29
CA PHE A 153 13.63 -16.12 -7.75
C PHE A 153 14.32 -14.95 -8.46
N PHE A 154 14.30 -13.77 -7.86
CA PHE A 154 14.88 -12.53 -8.38
C PHE A 154 15.85 -11.93 -7.37
N PRO A 155 17.03 -12.55 -7.16
CA PRO A 155 17.99 -12.08 -6.15
C PRO A 155 18.47 -10.64 -6.37
N GLU A 156 18.48 -10.16 -7.62
CA GLU A 156 18.82 -8.78 -7.99
C GLU A 156 17.78 -7.75 -7.51
N SER A 157 16.58 -8.19 -7.10
CA SER A 157 15.59 -7.33 -6.47
C SER A 157 15.97 -6.90 -5.05
N ARG A 158 16.79 -7.68 -4.34
CA ARG A 158 17.17 -7.42 -2.95
C ARG A 158 17.87 -6.08 -2.76
N PRO A 159 18.93 -5.71 -3.49
CA PRO A 159 19.55 -4.40 -3.35
C PRO A 159 18.58 -3.24 -3.60
N VAL A 160 17.68 -3.40 -4.58
CA VAL A 160 16.66 -2.38 -4.89
C VAL A 160 15.68 -2.21 -3.74
N LEU A 161 15.26 -3.31 -3.11
CA LEU A 161 14.39 -3.27 -1.94
C LEU A 161 15.09 -2.65 -0.73
N GLU A 162 16.37 -3.00 -0.48
CA GLU A 162 17.18 -2.44 0.61
C GLU A 162 17.37 -0.93 0.49
N GLU A 163 17.48 -0.42 -0.73
CA GLU A 163 17.56 1.02 -0.99
C GLU A 163 16.21 1.73 -0.79
N ARG A 164 15.11 1.13 -1.28
CA ARG A 164 13.79 1.77 -1.32
C ARG A 164 13.01 1.65 -0.02
N LEU A 165 13.10 0.50 0.66
CA LEU A 165 12.27 0.26 1.83
C LEU A 165 12.87 0.90 3.09
N PRO A 166 12.04 1.50 3.94
CA PRO A 166 12.47 2.03 5.23
C PRO A 166 12.78 0.90 6.21
N ALA A 167 13.64 1.17 7.20
CA ALA A 167 13.71 0.34 8.38
C ALA A 167 12.42 0.51 9.21
N HIS A 168 11.95 -0.58 9.82
CA HIS A 168 10.77 -0.56 10.69
C HIS A 168 10.87 0.49 11.82
N ALA A 169 12.05 0.59 12.47
CA ALA A 169 12.30 1.58 13.50
C ALA A 169 12.19 3.03 12.97
N PHE A 170 12.69 3.29 11.76
CA PHE A 170 12.63 4.61 11.15
C PHE A 170 11.18 5.06 10.89
N VAL A 171 10.30 4.16 10.46
CA VAL A 171 8.86 4.48 10.29
C VAL A 171 8.27 4.95 11.61
N ARG A 172 8.53 4.23 12.71
CA ARG A 172 8.05 4.61 14.04
C ARG A 172 8.59 5.96 14.49
N GLU A 173 9.90 6.15 14.42
CA GLU A 173 10.58 7.40 14.81
C GLU A 173 10.02 8.62 14.09
N VAL A 174 9.70 8.50 12.80
CA VAL A 174 9.14 9.59 12.00
C VAL A 174 7.76 10.01 12.54
N PHE A 175 6.88 9.07 12.82
CA PHE A 175 5.54 9.39 13.34
C PHE A 175 5.59 9.83 14.81
N GLU A 176 6.44 9.23 15.63
CA GLU A 176 6.63 9.62 17.03
C GLU A 176 7.18 11.06 17.14
N ALA A 177 8.11 11.44 16.25
CA ALA A 177 8.61 12.81 16.16
C ALA A 177 7.56 13.83 15.70
N ALA A 178 6.50 13.39 15.02
CA ALA A 178 5.36 14.23 14.65
C ALA A 178 4.29 14.31 15.76
N GLY A 179 4.53 13.71 16.94
CA GLY A 179 3.66 13.76 18.09
C GLY A 179 2.64 12.62 18.18
N PHE A 180 2.81 11.57 17.40
CA PHE A 180 2.06 10.33 17.56
C PHE A 180 2.67 9.43 18.62
N ARG A 181 1.84 8.54 19.16
CA ARG A 181 2.27 7.38 19.94
C ARG A 181 2.02 6.11 19.10
N THR A 182 3.01 5.27 18.94
CA THR A 182 2.82 3.93 18.36
C THR A 182 1.95 3.10 19.29
N ALA A 183 0.72 2.82 18.91
CA ALA A 183 -0.24 2.05 19.71
C ALA A 183 -0.15 0.54 19.45
N ALA A 184 0.12 0.15 18.20
CA ALA A 184 0.40 -1.22 17.80
C ALA A 184 1.36 -1.25 16.61
N SER A 185 2.09 -2.36 16.49
CA SER A 185 2.91 -2.69 15.35
C SER A 185 2.88 -4.19 15.17
N ASP A 186 2.24 -4.65 14.10
CA ASP A 186 1.93 -6.04 13.82
C ASP A 186 2.37 -6.43 12.41
N VAL A 187 2.29 -7.73 12.10
CA VAL A 187 2.50 -8.26 10.77
C VAL A 187 1.24 -8.98 10.31
N VAL A 188 0.73 -8.59 9.15
CA VAL A 188 -0.41 -9.25 8.52
C VAL A 188 0.06 -9.95 7.25
N THR A 189 -0.20 -11.24 7.17
CA THR A 189 0.11 -12.04 5.99
C THR A 189 -1.09 -12.06 5.06
N GLN A 190 -0.89 -11.64 3.80
CA GLN A 190 -1.91 -11.66 2.75
C GLN A 190 -1.57 -12.69 1.68
N GLU A 191 -2.59 -13.32 1.12
CA GLU A 191 -2.43 -14.13 -0.08
C GLU A 191 -2.23 -13.23 -1.30
N VAL A 192 -1.20 -13.47 -2.10
CA VAL A 192 -0.92 -12.71 -3.32
C VAL A 192 -1.26 -13.50 -4.58
N ALA A 193 -1.28 -14.81 -4.50
CA ALA A 193 -1.72 -15.71 -5.58
C ALA A 193 -2.11 -17.09 -5.02
N PRO A 194 -3.05 -17.81 -5.66
CA PRO A 194 -3.46 -19.14 -5.22
C PRO A 194 -2.45 -20.24 -5.54
N SER A 195 -1.42 -19.95 -6.33
CA SER A 195 -0.31 -20.87 -6.66
C SER A 195 0.87 -20.10 -7.23
N HIS A 196 2.06 -20.72 -7.26
CA HIS A 196 3.23 -20.14 -7.91
C HIS A 196 3.04 -19.95 -9.43
N ALA A 197 2.23 -20.79 -10.09
CA ALA A 197 1.90 -20.57 -11.50
C ALA A 197 1.08 -19.29 -11.70
N ALA A 198 0.03 -19.09 -10.90
CA ALA A 198 -0.75 -17.86 -10.93
C ALA A 198 0.08 -16.63 -10.53
N TYR A 199 1.02 -16.80 -9.60
CA TYR A 199 1.95 -15.74 -9.21
C TYR A 199 2.89 -15.34 -10.36
N ALA A 200 3.42 -16.31 -11.10
CA ALA A 200 4.25 -16.05 -12.29
C ALA A 200 3.49 -15.25 -13.36
N GLU A 201 2.24 -15.61 -13.64
CA GLU A 201 1.39 -14.86 -14.59
C GLU A 201 1.14 -13.42 -14.11
N LYS A 202 0.91 -13.26 -12.82
CA LYS A 202 0.72 -11.95 -12.20
C LYS A 202 1.97 -11.05 -12.32
N LEU A 203 3.16 -11.59 -12.03
CA LEU A 203 4.41 -10.86 -12.18
C LEU A 203 4.72 -10.53 -13.65
N ALA A 204 4.37 -11.42 -14.58
CA ALA A 204 4.53 -11.20 -16.02
C ALA A 204 3.69 -10.01 -16.53
N ALA A 205 2.59 -9.65 -15.86
CA ALA A 205 1.78 -8.48 -16.19
C ALA A 205 2.48 -7.13 -15.88
N GLY A 206 3.66 -7.16 -15.22
CA GLY A 206 4.55 -6.00 -15.10
C GLY A 206 4.13 -4.93 -14.11
N ALA A 207 3.31 -5.26 -13.12
CA ALA A 207 2.79 -4.27 -12.16
C ALA A 207 3.65 -4.08 -10.90
N ASP A 208 4.75 -4.81 -10.75
CA ASP A 208 5.69 -4.62 -9.65
C ASP A 208 6.82 -3.65 -10.04
N SER A 209 6.92 -2.54 -9.31
CA SER A 209 7.87 -1.46 -9.61
C SER A 209 9.33 -1.82 -9.31
N VAL A 210 9.57 -2.79 -8.44
CA VAL A 210 10.92 -3.30 -8.15
C VAL A 210 11.37 -4.19 -9.30
N LEU A 211 10.55 -5.16 -9.68
CA LEU A 211 10.86 -6.05 -10.80
C LEU A 211 10.94 -5.31 -12.14
N ALA A 212 10.12 -4.28 -12.34
CA ALA A 212 10.19 -3.41 -13.51
C ALA A 212 11.49 -2.59 -13.61
N SER A 213 12.24 -2.45 -12.51
CA SER A 213 13.55 -1.77 -12.51
C SER A 213 14.73 -2.69 -12.78
N LEU A 214 14.52 -3.99 -12.82
CA LEU A 214 15.57 -4.96 -13.14
C LEU A 214 15.95 -4.94 -14.63
N SER A 215 17.15 -5.39 -14.93
CA SER A 215 17.53 -5.62 -16.32
C SER A 215 16.62 -6.68 -16.96
N ARG A 216 16.39 -6.59 -18.26
CA ARG A 216 15.62 -7.60 -19.00
C ARG A 216 16.15 -9.01 -18.78
N ARG A 217 17.48 -9.17 -18.76
CA ARG A 217 18.15 -10.45 -18.51
C ARG A 217 17.80 -11.03 -17.15
N ASP A 218 17.89 -10.21 -16.10
CA ASP A 218 17.65 -10.64 -14.71
C ASP A 218 16.17 -10.95 -14.49
N PHE A 219 15.29 -10.12 -15.05
CA PHE A 219 13.85 -10.39 -15.04
C PHE A 219 13.49 -11.71 -15.73
N ASP A 220 14.02 -11.95 -16.96
CA ASP A 220 13.75 -13.17 -17.69
C ASP A 220 14.34 -14.42 -16.98
N ALA A 221 15.48 -14.27 -16.28
CA ALA A 221 16.08 -15.33 -15.47
C ALA A 221 15.20 -15.69 -14.27
N GLY A 222 14.75 -14.71 -13.52
CA GLY A 222 13.86 -14.90 -12.37
C GLY A 222 12.52 -15.50 -12.78
N MET A 223 11.93 -15.05 -13.88
CA MET A 223 10.68 -15.61 -14.42
C MET A 223 10.82 -17.07 -14.82
N ARG A 224 11.97 -17.48 -15.38
CA ARG A 224 12.23 -18.91 -15.68
C ARG A 224 12.30 -19.72 -14.40
N ALA A 225 13.09 -19.27 -13.41
CA ALA A 225 13.23 -19.98 -12.13
C ALA A 225 11.89 -20.16 -11.42
N LEU A 226 11.06 -19.10 -11.38
CA LEU A 226 9.72 -19.17 -10.80
C LEU A 226 8.80 -20.15 -11.55
N ARG A 227 8.81 -20.16 -12.88
CA ARG A 227 8.00 -21.09 -13.69
C ARG A 227 8.47 -22.53 -13.54
N GLU A 228 9.78 -22.78 -13.48
CA GLU A 228 10.35 -24.11 -13.21
C GLU A 228 9.92 -24.61 -11.82
N HIS A 229 9.99 -23.75 -10.79
CA HIS A 229 9.50 -24.06 -9.45
C HIS A 229 8.01 -24.42 -9.48
N ALA A 230 7.20 -23.62 -10.14
CA ALA A 230 5.76 -23.87 -10.28
C ALA A 230 5.45 -25.21 -10.95
N ALA A 231 6.23 -25.60 -11.95
CA ALA A 231 6.07 -26.87 -12.69
C ALA A 231 6.44 -28.10 -11.85
N LEU A 232 7.34 -27.96 -10.87
CA LEU A 232 7.79 -29.06 -9.99
C LEU A 232 6.85 -29.35 -8.80
N GLY A 233 5.75 -28.62 -8.64
CA GLY A 233 4.77 -28.88 -7.58
C GLY A 233 4.35 -27.64 -6.77
N GLY A 234 4.61 -26.44 -7.27
CA GLY A 234 4.21 -25.16 -6.65
C GLY A 234 2.68 -24.90 -6.64
N GLY A 235 1.88 -25.86 -6.23
CA GLY A 235 0.42 -25.74 -6.13
C GLY A 235 -0.05 -25.00 -4.88
N GLU A 236 0.83 -24.66 -3.97
CA GLU A 236 0.50 -23.94 -2.74
C GLU A 236 0.28 -22.44 -3.00
N ALA A 237 -0.63 -21.86 -2.21
CA ALA A 237 -0.88 -20.43 -2.24
C ALA A 237 0.37 -19.64 -1.83
N VAL A 238 0.57 -18.50 -2.46
CA VAL A 238 1.72 -17.61 -2.23
C VAL A 238 1.30 -16.48 -1.32
N PHE A 239 2.05 -16.25 -0.25
CA PHE A 239 1.76 -15.26 0.76
C PHE A 239 2.86 -14.20 0.88
N GLU A 240 2.46 -13.00 1.29
CA GLU A 240 3.33 -11.87 1.54
C GLU A 240 3.02 -11.26 2.92
N PRO A 241 4.01 -11.13 3.82
CA PRO A 241 3.85 -10.41 5.07
C PRO A 241 3.98 -8.90 4.86
N ILE A 242 3.08 -8.15 5.47
CA ILE A 242 3.03 -6.68 5.44
C ILE A 242 3.10 -6.15 6.87
N ASP A 243 3.99 -5.22 7.14
CA ASP A 243 4.03 -4.52 8.43
C ASP A 243 2.86 -3.53 8.55
N VAL A 244 2.26 -3.50 9.73
CA VAL A 244 1.14 -2.64 10.09
C VAL A 244 1.52 -1.78 11.28
N PHE A 245 1.19 -0.50 11.21
CA PHE A 245 1.41 0.47 12.27
C PHE A 245 0.10 1.21 12.58
N ASP A 246 -0.24 1.30 13.87
CA ASP A 246 -1.31 2.12 14.43
C ASP A 246 -0.67 3.27 15.21
N PHE A 247 -0.86 4.48 14.74
CA PHE A 247 -0.37 5.70 15.36
C PHE A 247 -1.53 6.54 15.91
N ARG A 248 -1.40 6.99 17.17
CA ARG A 248 -2.41 7.79 17.89
C ARG A 248 -1.84 9.03 18.51
#